data_abfc65a1727369288dec85486ba28699
#
_entry.id   abfc65a1727369288dec85486ba28699
#
_cell.length_a   1.000
_cell.length_b   1.000
_cell.length_c   1.000
_cell.angle_alpha   90.00
_cell.angle_beta   90.00
_cell.angle_gamma   90.00
#
_symmetry.space_group_name_H-M   'P 1'
#
loop_
_entity.id
_entity.type
_entity.pdbx_description
1 polymer ?
#
loop_
_entity_poly.entity_id
_entity_poly.type
_entity_poly.pdbx_seq_one_letter_code
_entity_poly.pdbx_strand_id
1 'polypeptide(L)'
;ILPLFIADVIEKYVPGDIGSESVAADKDVAVIDVGTKKNIIRCLLNRGCNVTVYPCDFDADEVIASKPDGIMITNGPGDPAECVDIIAQVKKLADSNIPVFAICLGHQLMALAHNAKTYKMKYGHRGANHPVKNLETGKVYISSQNHGYVVDADGIDASVAKPWFVNVNDGTIEGLEYIGKPVKTVQFHPEANAGPKDSEMLFDEFMKM
;
A
#
# COMPACT_ATOMS: atom_id res chain seq x y z
N ILE A 1 -2.58 15.17 13.36
CA ILE A 1 -3.01 13.76 13.17
C ILE A 1 -4.24 13.84 12.29
N LEU A 2 -4.11 13.49 11.00
CA LEU A 2 -5.28 13.33 10.13
C LEU A 2 -6.10 12.16 10.66
N PRO A 3 -7.44 12.29 10.76
CA PRO A 3 -8.27 11.20 11.24
C PRO A 3 -8.08 10.00 10.30
N LEU A 4 -7.65 8.89 10.85
CA LEU A 4 -7.69 7.60 10.18
C LEU A 4 -9.16 7.22 9.99
N PHE A 5 -9.50 6.82 8.80
CA PHE A 5 -10.78 6.21 8.51
C PHE A 5 -10.61 4.71 8.75
N ILE A 6 -11.47 4.11 9.52
CA ILE A 6 -11.53 2.65 9.70
C ILE A 6 -12.97 2.27 9.42
N ALA A 7 -13.18 1.46 8.40
CA ALA A 7 -14.49 0.96 8.08
C ALA A 7 -14.89 -0.15 9.08
N ASP A 8 -16.08 -0.05 9.63
CA ASP A 8 -16.66 -1.10 10.48
C ASP A 8 -17.49 -2.11 9.67
N VAL A 9 -17.79 -1.77 8.43
CA VAL A 9 -18.57 -2.56 7.48
C VAL A 9 -18.03 -2.37 6.07
N ILE A 10 -18.41 -3.25 5.14
CA ILE A 10 -18.06 -3.08 3.73
C ILE A 10 -18.74 -1.82 3.17
N GLU A 11 -17.94 -0.90 2.63
CA GLU A 11 -18.40 0.35 2.01
C GLU A 11 -18.08 0.37 0.53
N LYS A 12 -18.91 1.05 -0.26
CA LYS A 12 -18.72 1.19 -1.72
C LYS A 12 -18.69 2.66 -2.11
N TYR A 13 -17.76 2.99 -3.00
CA TYR A 13 -17.58 4.32 -3.56
C TYR A 13 -17.46 4.24 -5.07
N VAL A 14 -17.97 5.26 -5.75
CA VAL A 14 -17.86 5.44 -7.20
C VAL A 14 -17.21 6.81 -7.51
N PRO A 15 -16.65 7.00 -8.73
CA PRO A 15 -16.13 8.30 -9.15
C PRO A 15 -17.15 9.44 -8.95
N GLY A 16 -16.71 10.53 -8.34
CA GLY A 16 -17.55 11.63 -7.86
C GLY A 16 -17.81 11.63 -6.36
N ASP A 17 -17.64 10.48 -5.69
CA ASP A 17 -17.80 10.40 -4.24
C ASP A 17 -16.61 11.04 -3.50
N ILE A 18 -16.84 11.39 -2.22
CA ILE A 18 -15.86 11.95 -1.27
C ILE A 18 -14.97 13.06 -1.82
N GLY A 19 -15.48 13.83 -2.82
CA GLY A 19 -14.77 14.93 -3.47
C GLY A 19 -13.71 14.47 -4.48
N SER A 20 -13.90 13.30 -5.10
CA SER A 20 -13.17 12.86 -6.30
C SER A 20 -13.77 13.47 -7.58
N GLU A 21 -13.05 13.33 -8.71
CA GLU A 21 -13.55 13.72 -10.02
C GLU A 21 -14.64 12.75 -10.49
N SER A 22 -15.65 13.27 -11.21
CA SER A 22 -16.68 12.44 -11.82
C SER A 22 -16.21 11.97 -13.20
N VAL A 23 -15.56 10.82 -13.23
CA VAL A 23 -15.04 10.16 -14.44
C VAL A 23 -15.76 8.82 -14.68
N ALA A 24 -15.70 8.30 -15.89
CA ALA A 24 -16.26 6.98 -16.16
C ALA A 24 -15.49 5.88 -15.43
N ALA A 25 -16.18 4.99 -14.75
CA ALA A 25 -15.60 3.85 -14.09
C ALA A 25 -15.36 2.71 -15.08
N ASP A 26 -14.17 2.11 -15.04
CA ASP A 26 -13.78 0.99 -15.88
C ASP A 26 -13.07 -0.15 -15.13
N LYS A 27 -12.81 0.03 -13.83
CA LYS A 27 -12.14 -0.95 -12.96
C LYS A 27 -12.80 -1.06 -11.59
N ASP A 28 -12.80 -2.25 -11.04
CA ASP A 28 -13.25 -2.53 -9.67
C ASP A 28 -12.03 -2.82 -8.78
N VAL A 29 -11.85 -2.01 -7.73
CA VAL A 29 -10.72 -2.16 -6.80
C VAL A 29 -11.23 -2.48 -5.39
N ALA A 30 -10.73 -3.57 -4.83
CA ALA A 30 -10.92 -3.90 -3.41
C ALA A 30 -9.87 -3.16 -2.58
N VAL A 31 -10.30 -2.41 -1.58
CA VAL A 31 -9.43 -1.70 -0.63
C VAL A 31 -9.54 -2.37 0.72
N ILE A 32 -8.42 -2.84 1.24
CA ILE A 32 -8.33 -3.40 2.59
C ILE A 32 -7.97 -2.27 3.54
N ASP A 33 -8.92 -1.90 4.41
CA ASP A 33 -8.79 -0.80 5.35
C ASP A 33 -8.11 -1.26 6.65
N VAL A 34 -6.82 -0.99 6.77
CA VAL A 34 -6.05 -1.17 8.01
C VAL A 34 -5.73 0.16 8.69
N GLY A 35 -6.45 1.23 8.32
CA GLY A 35 -6.29 2.60 8.83
C GLY A 35 -6.17 3.63 7.71
N THR A 36 -7.04 3.53 6.73
CA THR A 36 -6.99 4.23 5.44
C THR A 36 -7.02 5.75 5.56
N LYS A 37 -6.13 6.42 4.86
CA LYS A 37 -6.34 7.83 4.51
C LYS A 37 -7.33 7.93 3.35
N LYS A 38 -8.39 8.71 3.51
CA LYS A 38 -9.41 8.93 2.47
C LYS A 38 -8.82 9.36 1.11
N ASN A 39 -7.61 9.94 1.10
CA ASN A 39 -6.98 10.33 -0.14
C ASN A 39 -6.53 9.15 -1.00
N ILE A 40 -6.24 7.99 -0.42
CA ILE A 40 -5.99 6.74 -1.17
C ILE A 40 -7.24 6.39 -2.00
N ILE A 41 -8.41 6.40 -1.38
CA ILE A 41 -9.68 6.14 -2.09
C ILE A 41 -9.90 7.17 -3.19
N ARG A 42 -9.70 8.48 -2.93
CA ARG A 42 -9.84 9.54 -3.95
C ARG A 42 -8.87 9.33 -5.12
N CYS A 43 -7.63 8.91 -4.87
CA CYS A 43 -6.66 8.64 -5.93
C CYS A 43 -7.13 7.52 -6.87
N LEU A 44 -7.82 6.51 -6.35
CA LEU A 44 -8.42 5.42 -7.14
C LEU A 44 -9.65 5.92 -7.90
N LEU A 45 -10.57 6.60 -7.21
CA LEU A 45 -11.79 7.15 -7.83
C LEU A 45 -11.48 8.11 -8.97
N ASN A 46 -10.47 9.00 -8.81
CA ASN A 46 -10.02 9.92 -9.87
C ASN A 46 -9.44 9.20 -11.09
N ARG A 47 -9.14 7.90 -10.98
CA ARG A 47 -8.63 7.05 -12.06
C ARG A 47 -9.69 6.11 -12.62
N GLY A 48 -10.97 6.38 -12.34
CA GLY A 48 -12.09 5.60 -12.88
C GLY A 48 -12.28 4.25 -12.18
N CYS A 49 -11.87 4.13 -10.91
CA CYS A 49 -12.15 2.91 -10.15
C CYS A 49 -13.48 3.02 -9.42
N ASN A 50 -14.30 1.97 -9.44
CA ASN A 50 -15.22 1.69 -8.36
C ASN A 50 -14.44 1.09 -7.19
N VAL A 51 -14.68 1.53 -5.99
CA VAL A 51 -13.94 1.09 -4.81
C VAL A 51 -14.87 0.39 -3.84
N THR A 52 -14.52 -0.85 -3.50
CA THR A 52 -15.15 -1.57 -2.38
C THR A 52 -14.14 -1.65 -1.23
N VAL A 53 -14.47 -1.03 -0.11
CA VAL A 53 -13.63 -1.01 1.09
C VAL A 53 -14.05 -2.14 2.01
N TYR A 54 -13.12 -3.00 2.37
CA TYR A 54 -13.28 -4.10 3.31
C TYR A 54 -12.63 -3.72 4.64
N PRO A 55 -13.28 -3.98 5.79
CA PRO A 55 -12.71 -3.70 7.10
C PRO A 55 -11.49 -4.57 7.41
N CYS A 56 -10.76 -4.26 8.47
CA CYS A 56 -9.49 -4.93 8.80
C CYS A 56 -9.62 -6.41 9.21
N ASP A 57 -10.82 -6.85 9.57
CA ASP A 57 -11.18 -8.24 9.87
C ASP A 57 -11.74 -9.00 8.63
N PHE A 58 -11.40 -8.54 7.44
CA PHE A 58 -11.84 -9.10 6.16
C PHE A 58 -11.50 -10.59 6.01
N ASP A 59 -12.30 -11.29 5.22
CA ASP A 59 -11.98 -12.61 4.70
C ASP A 59 -11.40 -12.49 3.29
N ALA A 60 -10.16 -12.96 3.10
CA ALA A 60 -9.49 -12.92 1.80
C ALA A 60 -10.24 -13.72 0.73
N ASP A 61 -10.87 -14.81 1.11
CA ASP A 61 -11.62 -15.66 0.18
C ASP A 61 -12.89 -14.91 -0.34
N GLU A 62 -13.53 -14.07 0.49
CA GLU A 62 -14.63 -13.19 0.08
C GLU A 62 -14.13 -12.11 -0.90
N VAL A 63 -13.00 -11.47 -0.57
CA VAL A 63 -12.38 -10.45 -1.44
C VAL A 63 -12.04 -11.06 -2.81
N ILE A 64 -11.40 -12.21 -2.85
CA ILE A 64 -11.03 -12.91 -4.09
C ILE A 64 -12.28 -13.33 -4.89
N ALA A 65 -13.33 -13.81 -4.20
CA ALA A 65 -14.58 -14.21 -4.84
C ALA A 65 -15.32 -13.04 -5.50
N SER A 66 -15.12 -11.81 -5.05
CA SER A 66 -15.67 -10.60 -5.67
C SER A 66 -15.01 -10.25 -7.02
N LYS A 67 -13.89 -10.89 -7.35
CA LYS A 67 -13.12 -10.74 -8.60
C LYS A 67 -12.77 -9.29 -8.94
N PRO A 68 -12.12 -8.55 -8.04
CA PRO A 68 -11.70 -7.19 -8.35
C PRO A 68 -10.58 -7.19 -9.41
N ASP A 69 -10.46 -6.10 -10.16
CA ASP A 69 -9.34 -5.89 -11.10
C ASP A 69 -8.02 -5.62 -10.38
N GLY A 70 -8.08 -5.19 -9.11
CA GLY A 70 -6.92 -4.95 -8.26
C GLY A 70 -7.27 -4.88 -6.78
N ILE A 71 -6.27 -5.07 -5.92
CA ILE A 71 -6.40 -4.99 -4.47
C ILE A 71 -5.42 -3.93 -3.95
N MET A 72 -5.93 -3.01 -3.13
CA MET A 72 -5.14 -2.01 -2.42
C MET A 72 -5.12 -2.34 -0.93
N ILE A 73 -3.93 -2.58 -0.35
CA ILE A 73 -3.78 -2.70 1.10
C ILE A 73 -3.23 -1.39 1.64
N THR A 74 -3.98 -0.76 2.53
CA THR A 74 -3.73 0.63 2.89
C THR A 74 -2.71 0.81 4.01
N ASN A 75 -2.45 2.06 4.35
CA ASN A 75 -1.70 2.44 5.54
C ASN A 75 -2.50 2.15 6.82
N GLY A 76 -1.80 2.14 7.95
CA GLY A 76 -2.41 2.02 9.28
C GLY A 76 -1.42 2.27 10.40
N PRO A 77 -1.91 2.31 11.65
CA PRO A 77 -1.09 2.50 12.83
C PRO A 77 -0.61 1.17 13.42
N GLY A 78 0.35 1.24 14.33
CA GLY A 78 0.71 0.14 15.21
C GLY A 78 1.99 -0.59 14.81
N ASP A 79 2.22 -1.71 15.49
CA ASP A 79 3.29 -2.65 15.20
C ASP A 79 2.78 -3.68 14.18
N PRO A 80 3.38 -3.80 12.99
CA PRO A 80 2.91 -4.74 11.98
C PRO A 80 2.97 -6.21 12.46
N ALA A 81 3.89 -6.57 13.33
CA ALA A 81 4.03 -7.93 13.83
C ALA A 81 2.88 -8.39 14.75
N GLU A 82 2.14 -7.44 15.32
CA GLU A 82 0.95 -7.73 16.15
C GLU A 82 -0.29 -8.07 15.29
N CYS A 83 -0.24 -7.83 13.99
CA CYS A 83 -1.38 -8.04 13.06
C CYS A 83 -1.44 -9.47 12.50
N VAL A 84 -1.28 -10.50 13.34
CA VAL A 84 -1.09 -11.90 12.91
C VAL A 84 -2.19 -12.41 11.99
N ASP A 85 -3.46 -12.14 12.34
CA ASP A 85 -4.61 -12.59 11.55
C ASP A 85 -4.65 -11.90 10.17
N ILE A 86 -4.37 -10.61 10.14
CA ILE A 86 -4.31 -9.83 8.89
C ILE A 86 -3.16 -10.32 7.99
N ILE A 87 -2.00 -10.63 8.56
CA ILE A 87 -0.84 -11.17 7.82
C ILE A 87 -1.23 -12.47 7.09
N ALA A 88 -1.96 -13.36 7.76
CA ALA A 88 -2.43 -14.61 7.16
C ALA A 88 -3.39 -14.36 5.98
N GLN A 89 -4.30 -13.41 6.11
CA GLN A 89 -5.22 -13.04 5.03
C GLN A 89 -4.47 -12.33 3.87
N VAL A 90 -3.53 -11.43 4.17
CA VAL A 90 -2.68 -10.77 3.17
C VAL A 90 -1.89 -11.79 2.34
N LYS A 91 -1.42 -12.89 2.97
CA LYS A 91 -0.75 -13.98 2.24
C LYS A 91 -1.66 -14.61 1.19
N LYS A 92 -2.92 -14.88 1.51
CA LYS A 92 -3.90 -15.41 0.55
C LYS A 92 -4.14 -14.44 -0.60
N LEU A 93 -4.30 -13.13 -0.31
CA LEU A 93 -4.45 -12.11 -1.35
C LEU A 93 -3.25 -12.08 -2.30
N ALA A 94 -2.02 -12.15 -1.76
CA ALA A 94 -0.80 -12.18 -2.56
C ALA A 94 -0.67 -13.43 -3.44
N ASP A 95 -1.30 -14.54 -3.06
CA ASP A 95 -1.27 -15.82 -3.80
C ASP A 95 -2.41 -15.91 -4.84
N SER A 96 -3.34 -14.96 -4.88
CA SER A 96 -4.52 -14.98 -5.77
C SER A 96 -4.22 -14.64 -7.22
N ASN A 97 -3.03 -14.12 -7.54
CA ASN A 97 -2.66 -13.53 -8.84
C ASN A 97 -3.47 -12.29 -9.25
N ILE A 98 -4.31 -11.74 -8.39
CA ILE A 98 -4.91 -10.42 -8.58
C ILE A 98 -3.83 -9.36 -8.32
N PRO A 99 -3.72 -8.30 -9.14
CA PRO A 99 -2.78 -7.21 -8.89
C PRO A 99 -2.94 -6.60 -7.49
N VAL A 100 -1.85 -6.50 -6.73
CA VAL A 100 -1.86 -5.92 -5.38
C VAL A 100 -0.88 -4.75 -5.30
N PHE A 101 -1.37 -3.62 -4.80
CA PHE A 101 -0.53 -2.51 -4.38
C PHE A 101 -0.73 -2.24 -2.89
N ALA A 102 0.36 -2.15 -2.12
CA ALA A 102 0.28 -1.97 -0.68
C ALA A 102 1.12 -0.80 -0.17
N ILE A 103 0.56 -0.01 0.76
CA ILE A 103 1.11 1.26 1.22
C ILE A 103 1.38 1.22 2.73
N CYS A 104 2.57 1.64 3.15
CA CYS A 104 3.00 1.86 4.53
C CYS A 104 2.80 0.60 5.41
N LEU A 105 1.77 0.52 6.26
CA LEU A 105 1.48 -0.69 7.03
C LEU A 105 1.22 -1.88 6.10
N GLY A 106 0.48 -1.68 5.00
CA GLY A 106 0.24 -2.72 3.99
C GLY A 106 1.53 -3.29 3.39
N HIS A 107 2.56 -2.45 3.13
CA HIS A 107 3.89 -2.88 2.71
C HIS A 107 4.54 -3.80 3.75
N GLN A 108 4.49 -3.42 5.02
CA GLN A 108 5.06 -4.19 6.12
C GLN A 108 4.33 -5.53 6.32
N LEU A 109 3.01 -5.52 6.27
CA LEU A 109 2.19 -6.74 6.35
C LEU A 109 2.48 -7.70 5.19
N MET A 110 2.64 -7.18 3.97
CA MET A 110 3.00 -7.98 2.81
C MET A 110 4.39 -8.62 2.96
N ALA A 111 5.36 -7.88 3.50
CA ALA A 111 6.71 -8.41 3.78
C ALA A 111 6.66 -9.52 4.83
N LEU A 112 5.93 -9.32 5.94
CA LEU A 112 5.74 -10.34 6.98
C LEU A 112 5.01 -11.58 6.45
N ALA A 113 4.00 -11.41 5.59
CA ALA A 113 3.28 -12.51 4.92
C ALA A 113 4.21 -13.39 4.05
N HIS A 114 5.37 -12.87 3.67
CA HIS A 114 6.40 -13.58 2.92
C HIS A 114 7.65 -13.89 3.75
N ASN A 115 7.50 -13.99 5.08
CA ASN A 115 8.52 -14.36 6.06
C ASN A 115 9.70 -13.37 6.19
N ALA A 116 9.59 -12.17 5.65
CA ALA A 116 10.52 -11.11 5.98
C ALA A 116 10.31 -10.64 7.43
N LYS A 117 11.21 -9.80 7.91
CA LYS A 117 11.14 -9.24 9.27
C LYS A 117 10.92 -7.74 9.21
N THR A 118 10.37 -7.18 10.27
CA THR A 118 10.29 -5.75 10.51
C THR A 118 10.99 -5.40 11.81
N TYR A 119 11.48 -4.17 11.92
CA TYR A 119 12.03 -3.68 13.19
C TYR A 119 11.61 -2.23 13.44
N LYS A 120 11.58 -1.88 14.72
CA LYS A 120 11.28 -0.51 15.15
C LYS A 120 12.51 0.38 14.98
N MET A 121 12.37 1.45 14.24
CA MET A 121 13.40 2.47 14.09
C MET A 121 13.56 3.29 15.36
N LYS A 122 14.76 3.82 15.61
CA LYS A 122 15.02 4.70 16.76
C LYS A 122 14.18 5.98 16.71
N TYR A 123 14.02 6.59 15.53
CA TYR A 123 13.29 7.85 15.34
C TYR A 123 12.10 7.72 14.38
N GLY A 124 12.16 6.79 13.43
CA GLY A 124 11.20 6.66 12.33
C GLY A 124 11.34 7.77 11.29
N HIS A 125 10.59 7.65 10.19
CA HIS A 125 10.49 8.68 9.16
C HIS A 125 9.18 9.44 9.31
N ARG A 126 9.26 10.76 9.49
CA ARG A 126 8.10 11.64 9.66
C ARG A 126 8.35 12.96 8.96
N GLY A 127 7.48 13.30 8.00
CA GLY A 127 7.54 14.53 7.23
C GLY A 127 7.22 14.34 5.76
N ALA A 128 7.24 15.43 5.02
CA ALA A 128 6.90 15.48 3.59
C ALA A 128 8.12 15.77 2.70
N ASN A 129 9.32 15.44 3.16
CA ASN A 129 10.58 15.79 2.53
C ASN A 129 11.61 14.65 2.54
N HIS A 130 11.15 13.40 2.56
CA HIS A 130 12.00 12.24 2.54
C HIS A 130 12.31 11.81 1.09
N PRO A 131 13.60 11.81 0.68
CA PRO A 131 13.97 11.38 -0.66
C PRO A 131 13.99 9.85 -0.74
N VAL A 132 13.27 9.30 -1.72
CA VAL A 132 13.25 7.87 -2.04
C VAL A 132 13.73 7.65 -3.46
N LYS A 133 14.60 6.67 -3.66
CA LYS A 133 15.18 6.34 -4.95
C LYS A 133 14.54 5.07 -5.50
N ASN A 134 13.99 5.17 -6.70
CA ASN A 134 13.59 4.01 -7.48
C ASN A 134 14.84 3.32 -8.03
N LEU A 135 15.04 2.05 -7.71
CA LEU A 135 16.26 1.30 -8.05
C LEU A 135 16.29 0.86 -9.52
N GLU A 136 15.14 0.76 -10.18
CA GLU A 136 15.06 0.39 -11.60
C GLU A 136 15.40 1.57 -12.50
N THR A 137 14.86 2.76 -12.20
CA THR A 137 15.02 3.95 -13.03
C THR A 137 16.16 4.86 -12.58
N GLY A 138 16.62 4.71 -11.34
CA GLY A 138 17.58 5.59 -10.69
C GLY A 138 17.02 6.96 -10.27
N LYS A 139 15.74 7.24 -10.55
CA LYS A 139 15.09 8.51 -10.20
C LYS A 139 14.87 8.63 -8.69
N VAL A 140 15.01 9.87 -8.20
CA VAL A 140 14.71 10.22 -6.82
C VAL A 140 13.42 11.03 -6.78
N TYR A 141 12.53 10.68 -5.86
CA TYR A 141 11.28 11.37 -5.60
C TYR A 141 11.27 11.89 -4.17
N ILE A 142 10.63 13.02 -3.93
CA ILE A 142 10.37 13.49 -2.58
C ILE A 142 9.03 12.91 -2.11
N SER A 143 9.03 12.26 -0.96
CA SER A 143 7.88 11.52 -0.44
C SER A 143 7.42 12.03 0.91
N SER A 144 6.14 11.81 1.19
CA SER A 144 5.56 11.92 2.53
C SER A 144 5.75 10.61 3.28
N GLN A 145 6.17 10.70 4.54
CA GLN A 145 6.37 9.54 5.39
C GLN A 145 5.85 9.76 6.81
N ASN A 146 5.29 8.72 7.40
CA ASN A 146 4.88 8.72 8.80
C ASN A 146 4.85 7.29 9.34
N HIS A 147 6.03 6.71 9.58
CA HIS A 147 6.15 5.36 10.13
C HIS A 147 7.28 5.25 11.14
N GLY A 148 7.16 4.29 12.04
CA GLY A 148 8.17 3.96 13.06
C GLY A 148 8.79 2.57 12.87
N TYR A 149 8.25 1.77 11.97
CA TYR A 149 8.74 0.44 11.62
C TYR A 149 9.17 0.40 10.16
N VAL A 150 10.13 -0.47 9.85
CA VAL A 150 10.61 -0.73 8.48
C VAL A 150 10.82 -2.22 8.26
N VAL A 151 10.80 -2.64 7.00
CA VAL A 151 11.19 -3.98 6.60
C VAL A 151 12.70 -4.12 6.71
N ASP A 152 13.15 -5.22 7.33
CA ASP A 152 14.56 -5.57 7.46
C ASP A 152 15.10 -6.06 6.11
N ALA A 153 16.07 -5.35 5.56
CA ALA A 153 16.65 -5.69 4.26
C ALA A 153 17.30 -7.09 4.26
N ASP A 154 17.97 -7.46 5.37
CA ASP A 154 18.64 -8.75 5.51
C ASP A 154 17.65 -9.92 5.65
N GLY A 155 16.39 -9.62 5.96
CA GLY A 155 15.31 -10.60 6.10
C GLY A 155 14.56 -10.89 4.81
N ILE A 156 14.89 -10.24 3.69
CA ILE A 156 14.20 -10.43 2.42
C ILE A 156 14.84 -11.59 1.64
N ASP A 157 14.05 -12.63 1.35
CA ASP A 157 14.47 -13.67 0.40
C ASP A 157 14.47 -13.12 -1.02
N ALA A 158 15.66 -13.04 -1.63
CA ALA A 158 15.83 -12.52 -2.98
C ALA A 158 15.13 -13.36 -4.08
N SER A 159 14.71 -14.58 -3.78
CA SER A 159 13.87 -15.38 -4.69
C SER A 159 12.38 -15.00 -4.61
N VAL A 160 11.97 -14.31 -3.55
CA VAL A 160 10.58 -13.91 -3.27
C VAL A 160 10.33 -12.45 -3.64
N ALA A 161 11.23 -11.55 -3.26
CA ALA A 161 11.05 -10.13 -3.52
C ALA A 161 12.40 -9.43 -3.73
N LYS A 162 12.37 -8.33 -4.45
CA LYS A 162 13.52 -7.44 -4.64
C LYS A 162 13.18 -6.02 -4.16
N PRO A 163 14.17 -5.28 -3.61
CA PRO A 163 14.00 -3.87 -3.34
C PRO A 163 13.65 -3.09 -4.61
N TRP A 164 12.58 -2.31 -4.53
CA TRP A 164 12.12 -1.43 -5.60
C TRP A 164 12.44 0.03 -5.32
N PHE A 165 12.23 0.45 -4.06
CA PHE A 165 12.62 1.77 -3.57
C PHE A 165 13.48 1.66 -2.31
N VAL A 166 14.41 2.62 -2.15
CA VAL A 166 15.22 2.80 -0.94
C VAL A 166 15.23 4.27 -0.51
N ASN A 167 15.32 4.52 0.78
CA ASN A 167 15.54 5.86 1.32
C ASN A 167 16.96 6.32 0.99
N VAL A 168 17.09 7.53 0.47
CA VAL A 168 18.41 8.07 0.07
C VAL A 168 19.28 8.42 1.27
N ASN A 169 18.66 8.76 2.42
CA ASN A 169 19.40 9.23 3.60
C ASN A 169 20.02 8.10 4.42
N ASP A 170 19.33 6.98 4.56
CA ASP A 170 19.75 5.88 5.46
C ASP A 170 19.72 4.48 4.82
N GLY A 171 19.29 4.38 3.56
CA GLY A 171 19.28 3.12 2.81
C GLY A 171 18.17 2.13 3.21
N THR A 172 17.25 2.51 4.09
CA THR A 172 16.14 1.63 4.47
C THR A 172 15.26 1.29 3.28
N ILE A 173 14.63 0.10 3.32
CA ILE A 173 13.71 -0.36 2.26
C ILE A 173 12.47 0.51 2.26
N GLU A 174 12.18 1.09 1.11
CA GLU A 174 11.03 1.95 0.89
C GLU A 174 10.02 1.39 -0.12
N GLY A 175 10.30 0.23 -0.68
CA GLY A 175 9.39 -0.50 -1.55
C GLY A 175 9.95 -1.83 -1.99
N LEU A 176 9.05 -2.78 -2.27
CA LEU A 176 9.35 -4.12 -2.75
C LEU A 176 8.52 -4.45 -3.99
N GLU A 177 9.13 -5.20 -4.89
CA GLU A 177 8.47 -5.88 -6.00
C GLU A 177 8.59 -7.39 -5.80
N TYR A 178 7.48 -8.12 -5.90
CA TYR A 178 7.42 -9.56 -5.63
C TYR A 178 7.61 -10.36 -6.92
N ILE A 179 8.55 -11.30 -6.89
CA ILE A 179 8.96 -12.06 -8.07
C ILE A 179 7.89 -13.07 -8.47
N GLY A 180 7.49 -13.03 -9.74
CA GLY A 180 6.47 -13.93 -10.28
C GLY A 180 5.04 -13.65 -9.81
N LYS A 181 4.80 -12.52 -9.14
CA LYS A 181 3.48 -12.09 -8.68
C LYS A 181 3.22 -10.64 -9.10
N PRO A 182 1.97 -10.27 -9.43
CA PRO A 182 1.61 -8.89 -9.69
C PRO A 182 1.45 -8.12 -8.37
N VAL A 183 2.52 -8.02 -7.58
CA VAL A 183 2.50 -7.40 -6.25
C VAL A 183 3.63 -6.40 -6.15
N LYS A 184 3.29 -5.14 -5.87
CA LYS A 184 4.22 -4.04 -5.58
C LYS A 184 3.83 -3.34 -4.30
N THR A 185 4.81 -2.88 -3.54
CA THR A 185 4.55 -2.23 -2.25
C THR A 185 5.47 -1.04 -2.02
N VAL A 186 4.98 -0.03 -1.29
CA VAL A 186 5.78 1.13 -0.88
C VAL A 186 5.59 1.47 0.59
N GLN A 187 6.68 1.89 1.25
CA GLN A 187 6.65 2.29 2.66
C GLN A 187 6.15 3.72 2.84
N PHE A 188 6.43 4.59 1.89
CA PHE A 188 6.00 5.99 1.89
C PHE A 188 4.55 6.15 1.43
N HIS A 189 4.04 7.39 1.45
CA HIS A 189 2.66 7.73 1.14
C HIS A 189 2.54 8.39 -0.24
N PRO A 190 2.32 7.64 -1.33
CA PRO A 190 2.19 8.19 -2.68
C PRO A 190 0.91 9.01 -2.88
N GLU A 191 -0.10 8.79 -2.03
CA GLU A 191 -1.34 9.56 -2.03
C GLU A 191 -1.16 11.00 -1.54
N ALA A 192 0.01 11.34 -0.96
CA ALA A 192 0.33 12.66 -0.39
C ALA A 192 -0.75 13.18 0.59
N ASN A 193 -1.08 14.43 0.53
CA ASN A 193 -2.14 15.14 1.27
C ASN A 193 -2.03 15.02 2.83
N ALA A 194 -1.10 15.79 3.46
CA ALA A 194 -0.24 16.81 2.81
C ALA A 194 1.08 16.21 2.32
N GLY A 195 1.66 16.82 1.28
CA GLY A 195 2.99 16.46 0.77
C GLY A 195 3.09 16.59 -0.75
N PRO A 196 4.30 16.37 -1.30
CA PRO A 196 4.54 16.41 -2.73
C PRO A 196 3.79 15.26 -3.44
N LYS A 197 3.35 15.54 -4.67
CA LYS A 197 2.64 14.58 -5.53
C LYS A 197 3.59 13.79 -6.45
N ASP A 198 4.88 13.90 -6.23
CA ASP A 198 5.92 13.31 -7.10
C ASP A 198 5.75 11.80 -7.31
N SER A 199 5.19 11.12 -6.31
CA SER A 199 4.99 9.68 -6.33
C SER A 199 3.54 9.25 -6.63
N GLU A 200 2.62 10.18 -6.89
CA GLU A 200 1.20 9.86 -7.16
C GLU A 200 1.03 9.00 -8.43
N MET A 201 1.99 9.07 -9.38
CA MET A 201 2.02 8.24 -10.58
C MET A 201 2.09 6.72 -10.28
N LEU A 202 2.43 6.31 -9.05
CA LEU A 202 2.41 4.89 -8.66
C LEU A 202 0.99 4.29 -8.68
N PHE A 203 -0.04 5.11 -8.50
CA PHE A 203 -1.41 4.69 -8.74
C PHE A 203 -1.67 4.39 -10.23
N ASP A 204 -1.05 5.15 -11.15
CA ASP A 204 -1.16 4.89 -12.58
C ASP A 204 -0.42 3.60 -12.98
N GLU A 205 0.69 3.29 -12.29
CA GLU A 205 1.38 2.02 -12.46
C GLU A 205 0.54 0.85 -11.95
N PHE A 206 -0.11 1.00 -10.79
CA PHE A 206 -1.03 -0.01 -10.27
C PHE A 206 -2.19 -0.28 -11.24
N MET A 207 -2.75 0.76 -11.87
CA MET A 207 -3.82 0.59 -12.87
C MET A 207 -3.39 -0.19 -14.12
N LYS A 208 -2.09 -0.36 -14.35
CA LYS A 208 -1.52 -1.08 -15.52
C LYS A 208 -1.06 -2.50 -15.20
N MET A 209 -1.07 -2.89 -13.94
CA MET A 209 -0.71 -4.23 -13.52
C MET A 209 -1.80 -5.23 -13.90
#